data_db05656783a75cc8244a147e05ab8eb4
#
_entry.id   db05656783a75cc8244a147e05ab8eb4
#
_cell.length_a   1.000
_cell.length_b   1.000
_cell.length_c   1.000
_cell.angle_alpha   90.00
_cell.angle_beta   90.00
_cell.angle_gamma   90.00
#
_symmetry.space_group_name_H-M   'P 1'
#
loop_
_entity.id
_entity.type
_entity.pdbx_description
1 polymer ?
#
loop_
_entity_poly.entity_id
_entity_poly.type
_entity_poly.pdbx_seq_one_letter_code
_entity_poly.pdbx_strand_id
1 'polypeptide(L)'
;MKKIITAIIMCIAAIAAIAQNKADIIVSYTSSFPTKQGKINTGEMSLLASSTEAKYFNDLSLWVDSLKSTPEGKAQYMEIIKKACMTIEPDGTMSFDMRKGPTKPTNSYVFTDLTNDCLTHYNRFGEDYGYYTEPLNEMQWTIVEDSTATVLGYECVMAESDYHGRHWKAWFTPELPMPFGPWKLHGLPGLILKAEANGGFSFTATGLERTDRIMSPMYMQADYSKVDRKEALKNAEYFANNEESILNAQGQNVKIYSTDDEGNRIETPKYDGLKHNIEPDYKMK
;
A
#
# COMPACT_ATOMS: atom_id res chain seq x y z
N MET A 1 -11.07 -46.01 25.03
CA MET A 1 -11.57 -45.61 23.70
C MET A 1 -12.05 -44.15 23.63
N LYS A 2 -12.96 -43.68 24.54
CA LYS A 2 -13.41 -42.27 24.50
C LYS A 2 -12.29 -41.21 24.59
N LYS A 3 -11.25 -41.39 25.41
CA LYS A 3 -10.13 -40.46 25.57
C LYS A 3 -9.21 -40.37 24.34
N ILE A 4 -9.08 -41.45 23.57
CA ILE A 4 -8.28 -41.47 22.33
C ILE A 4 -9.01 -40.75 21.19
N ILE A 5 -10.34 -40.90 21.12
CA ILE A 5 -11.19 -40.23 20.13
C ILE A 5 -11.17 -38.71 20.37
N THR A 6 -11.20 -38.26 21.63
CA THR A 6 -11.14 -36.83 21.99
C THR A 6 -9.77 -36.21 21.61
N ALA A 7 -8.66 -36.93 21.78
CA ALA A 7 -7.33 -36.49 21.40
C ALA A 7 -7.15 -36.38 19.87
N ILE A 8 -7.73 -37.32 19.10
CA ILE A 8 -7.70 -37.30 17.64
C ILE A 8 -8.54 -36.15 17.10
N ILE A 9 -9.69 -35.85 17.66
CA ILE A 9 -10.54 -34.72 17.27
C ILE A 9 -9.86 -33.40 17.61
N MET A 10 -9.15 -33.26 18.73
CA MET A 10 -8.36 -32.10 19.08
C MET A 10 -7.16 -31.89 18.12
N CYS A 11 -6.49 -32.98 17.70
CA CYS A 11 -5.38 -32.86 16.71
C CYS A 11 -5.90 -32.48 15.33
N ILE A 12 -7.06 -32.95 14.89
CA ILE A 12 -7.67 -32.60 13.61
C ILE A 12 -8.13 -31.11 13.63
N ALA A 13 -8.68 -30.62 14.74
CA ALA A 13 -9.03 -29.20 14.89
C ALA A 13 -7.80 -28.30 14.93
N ALA A 14 -6.65 -28.74 15.48
CA ALA A 14 -5.41 -27.99 15.47
C ALA A 14 -4.76 -27.95 14.07
N ILE A 15 -4.96 -28.97 13.23
CA ILE A 15 -4.47 -28.98 11.84
C ILE A 15 -5.35 -28.14 10.93
N ALA A 16 -6.64 -28.02 11.19
CA ALA A 16 -7.55 -27.15 10.43
C ALA A 16 -7.30 -25.63 10.70
N ALA A 17 -6.61 -25.28 11.79
CA ALA A 17 -6.31 -23.89 12.15
C ALA A 17 -5.06 -23.31 11.45
N ILE A 18 -4.40 -24.05 10.54
CA ILE A 18 -3.21 -23.60 9.80
C ILE A 18 -3.43 -23.76 8.28
N ALA A 19 -4.62 -23.54 7.79
CA ALA A 19 -4.79 -23.21 6.38
C ALA A 19 -4.35 -21.74 6.20
N GLN A 20 -3.04 -21.51 6.14
CA GLN A 20 -2.52 -20.20 5.78
C GLN A 20 -2.98 -19.90 4.36
N ASN A 21 -3.71 -18.80 4.16
CA ASN A 21 -4.17 -18.38 2.85
C ASN A 21 -2.96 -18.16 1.94
N LYS A 22 -2.81 -19.05 0.95
CA LYS A 22 -1.77 -18.93 -0.06
C LYS A 22 -2.30 -18.13 -1.23
N ALA A 23 -1.45 -17.29 -1.80
CA ALA A 23 -1.73 -16.67 -3.07
C ALA A 23 -1.47 -17.66 -4.21
N ASP A 24 -2.23 -17.52 -5.31
CA ASP A 24 -2.04 -18.26 -6.55
C ASP A 24 -1.11 -17.51 -7.49
N ILE A 25 -1.15 -16.17 -7.42
CA ILE A 25 -0.32 -15.27 -8.24
C ILE A 25 0.27 -14.13 -7.40
N ILE A 26 1.40 -13.61 -7.90
CA ILE A 26 1.95 -12.31 -7.52
C ILE A 26 2.06 -11.44 -8.76
N VAL A 27 1.61 -10.19 -8.65
CA VAL A 27 1.72 -9.18 -9.71
C VAL A 27 2.53 -8.01 -9.19
N SER A 28 3.57 -7.63 -9.93
CA SER A 28 4.35 -6.43 -9.67
C SER A 28 3.75 -5.26 -10.45
N TYR A 29 3.60 -4.10 -9.80
CA TYR A 29 3.11 -2.88 -10.41
C TYR A 29 4.07 -1.73 -10.20
N THR A 30 4.30 -0.94 -11.24
CA THR A 30 4.79 0.44 -11.08
C THR A 30 3.59 1.34 -10.84
N SER A 31 3.63 2.04 -9.71
CA SER A 31 2.60 3.01 -9.29
C SER A 31 3.14 4.43 -9.43
N SER A 32 2.33 5.34 -9.98
CA SER A 32 2.71 6.75 -10.17
C SER A 32 1.74 7.67 -9.43
N PHE A 33 2.31 8.68 -8.75
CA PHE A 33 1.55 9.62 -7.93
C PHE A 33 2.10 11.05 -8.11
N PRO A 34 1.23 12.06 -8.25
CA PRO A 34 1.65 13.46 -8.30
C PRO A 34 2.18 13.91 -6.93
N THR A 35 3.26 14.65 -6.93
CA THR A 35 3.83 15.27 -5.74
C THR A 35 3.39 16.74 -5.61
N LYS A 36 3.48 17.30 -4.39
CA LYS A 36 3.21 18.73 -4.17
C LYS A 36 4.15 19.67 -4.95
N GLN A 37 5.30 19.18 -5.42
CA GLN A 37 6.23 19.92 -6.29
C GLN A 37 5.85 19.86 -7.78
N GLY A 38 4.72 19.21 -8.14
CA GLY A 38 4.28 19.04 -9.53
C GLY A 38 5.02 17.96 -10.32
N LYS A 39 5.86 17.17 -9.65
CA LYS A 39 6.54 15.99 -10.23
C LYS A 39 5.69 14.75 -10.06
N ILE A 40 5.97 13.73 -10.87
CA ILE A 40 5.41 12.39 -10.69
C ILE A 40 6.43 11.54 -9.94
N ASN A 41 6.04 11.01 -8.80
CA ASN A 41 6.80 10.00 -8.08
C ASN A 41 6.34 8.62 -8.53
N THR A 42 7.28 7.70 -8.67
CA THR A 42 7.00 6.30 -8.99
C THR A 42 7.48 5.39 -7.87
N GLY A 43 6.78 4.28 -7.68
CA GLY A 43 7.15 3.27 -6.70
C GLY A 43 6.67 1.88 -7.12
N GLU A 44 7.44 0.87 -6.72
CA GLU A 44 7.10 -0.52 -6.97
C GLU A 44 6.16 -1.04 -5.87
N MET A 45 5.11 -1.74 -6.30
CA MET A 45 4.11 -2.35 -5.42
C MET A 45 3.82 -3.77 -5.88
N SER A 46 3.35 -4.61 -4.97
CA SER A 46 3.00 -6.00 -5.24
C SER A 46 1.54 -6.27 -4.89
N LEU A 47 0.89 -7.12 -5.69
CA LEU A 47 -0.41 -7.70 -5.40
C LEU A 47 -0.25 -9.21 -5.27
N LEU A 48 -0.52 -9.77 -4.10
CA LEU A 48 -0.77 -11.20 -3.92
C LEU A 48 -2.27 -11.44 -4.07
N ALA A 49 -2.65 -12.42 -4.89
CA ALA A 49 -4.06 -12.77 -5.07
C ALA A 49 -4.27 -14.28 -5.05
N SER A 50 -5.37 -14.71 -4.43
CA SER A 50 -5.97 -16.04 -4.50
C SER A 50 -7.33 -15.96 -5.21
N SER A 51 -8.12 -17.02 -5.18
CA SER A 51 -9.48 -16.99 -5.73
C SER A 51 -10.45 -16.08 -4.97
N THR A 52 -10.20 -15.79 -3.69
CA THR A 52 -11.14 -15.07 -2.81
C THR A 52 -10.56 -13.85 -2.10
N GLU A 53 -9.24 -13.72 -2.07
CA GLU A 53 -8.58 -12.67 -1.31
C GLU A 53 -7.42 -12.07 -2.10
N ALA A 54 -7.14 -10.78 -1.88
CA ALA A 54 -5.95 -10.13 -2.39
C ALA A 54 -5.32 -9.20 -1.35
N LYS A 55 -4.00 -9.00 -1.45
CA LYS A 55 -3.23 -8.08 -0.63
C LYS A 55 -2.34 -7.23 -1.53
N TYR A 56 -2.56 -5.92 -1.53
CA TYR A 56 -1.71 -4.93 -2.22
C TYR A 56 -0.80 -4.23 -1.23
N PHE A 57 0.50 -4.23 -1.48
CA PHE A 57 1.52 -3.78 -0.53
C PHE A 57 2.86 -3.50 -1.23
N ASN A 58 3.81 -2.94 -0.46
CA ASN A 58 5.21 -2.83 -0.90
C ASN A 58 6.07 -3.88 -0.16
N ASP A 59 6.90 -4.64 -0.90
CA ASP A 59 7.68 -5.73 -0.34
C ASP A 59 8.71 -5.28 0.71
N LEU A 60 9.39 -4.15 0.48
CA LEU A 60 10.34 -3.61 1.46
C LEU A 60 9.62 -3.16 2.74
N SER A 61 8.44 -2.52 2.59
CA SER A 61 7.61 -2.15 3.74
C SER A 61 7.18 -3.37 4.55
N LEU A 62 6.73 -4.43 3.88
CA LEU A 62 6.31 -5.68 4.52
C LEU A 62 7.49 -6.35 5.25
N TRP A 63 8.67 -6.38 4.62
CA TRP A 63 9.87 -6.93 5.23
C TRP A 63 10.29 -6.15 6.49
N VAL A 64 10.30 -4.82 6.43
CA VAL A 64 10.59 -3.97 7.59
C VAL A 64 9.59 -4.22 8.73
N ASP A 65 8.30 -4.30 8.42
CA ASP A 65 7.26 -4.53 9.43
C ASP A 65 7.35 -5.94 10.01
N SER A 66 7.68 -6.95 9.20
CA SER A 66 7.90 -8.31 9.69
C SER A 66 9.06 -8.39 10.70
N LEU A 67 10.18 -7.73 10.41
CA LEU A 67 11.29 -7.64 11.35
C LEU A 67 10.90 -6.92 12.65
N LYS A 68 10.21 -5.78 12.52
CA LYS A 68 9.81 -4.97 13.69
C LYS A 68 8.71 -5.63 14.54
N SER A 69 8.06 -6.68 14.05
CA SER A 69 6.99 -7.37 14.78
C SER A 69 7.48 -8.21 15.96
N THR A 70 8.78 -8.52 16.04
CA THR A 70 9.38 -9.28 17.14
C THR A 70 10.54 -8.54 17.77
N PRO A 71 10.87 -8.79 19.08
CA PRO A 71 12.02 -8.17 19.73
C PRO A 71 13.35 -8.49 19.04
N GLU A 72 13.54 -9.74 18.63
CA GLU A 72 14.74 -10.23 17.93
C GLU A 72 14.89 -9.56 16.56
N GLY A 73 13.79 -9.46 15.81
CA GLY A 73 13.75 -8.79 14.50
C GLY A 73 14.01 -7.29 14.63
N LYS A 74 13.51 -6.62 15.69
CA LYS A 74 13.86 -5.22 15.97
C LYS A 74 15.35 -5.04 16.18
N ALA A 75 15.99 -5.91 16.95
CA ALA A 75 17.43 -5.87 17.17
C ALA A 75 18.21 -6.09 15.85
N GLN A 76 17.77 -7.07 15.04
CA GLN A 76 18.35 -7.32 13.72
C GLN A 76 18.20 -6.11 12.78
N TYR A 77 17.03 -5.49 12.73
CA TYR A 77 16.79 -4.28 11.94
C TYR A 77 17.70 -3.13 12.35
N MET A 78 17.89 -2.91 13.66
CA MET A 78 18.81 -1.88 14.17
C MET A 78 20.26 -2.13 13.74
N GLU A 79 20.74 -3.38 13.74
CA GLU A 79 22.07 -3.72 13.24
C GLU A 79 22.22 -3.47 11.73
N ILE A 80 21.17 -3.77 10.94
CA ILE A 80 21.15 -3.46 9.50
C ILE A 80 21.24 -1.95 9.27
N ILE A 81 20.42 -1.15 9.98
CA ILE A 81 20.46 0.31 9.92
C ILE A 81 21.84 0.84 10.31
N LYS A 82 22.40 0.37 11.41
CA LYS A 82 23.74 0.78 11.86
C LYS A 82 24.80 0.51 10.79
N LYS A 83 24.83 -0.68 10.23
CA LYS A 83 25.80 -1.05 9.18
C LYS A 83 25.62 -0.25 7.90
N ALA A 84 24.38 0.02 7.47
CA ALA A 84 24.08 0.75 6.24
C ALA A 84 24.33 2.25 6.35
N CYS A 85 24.01 2.83 7.51
CA CYS A 85 23.99 4.29 7.71
C CYS A 85 25.27 4.85 8.32
N MET A 86 26.07 4.02 9.03
CA MET A 86 27.26 4.48 9.72
C MET A 86 28.47 4.46 8.79
N THR A 87 29.22 5.55 8.76
CA THR A 87 30.54 5.65 8.12
C THR A 87 31.55 6.08 9.19
N ILE A 88 32.70 5.44 9.21
CA ILE A 88 33.84 5.84 10.05
C ILE A 88 34.83 6.54 9.14
N GLU A 89 35.04 7.82 9.36
CA GLU A 89 36.00 8.65 8.62
C GLU A 89 37.45 8.30 9.02
N PRO A 90 38.45 8.62 8.17
CA PRO A 90 39.86 8.34 8.44
C PRO A 90 40.41 8.95 9.75
N ASP A 91 39.78 10.03 10.21
CA ASP A 91 40.12 10.71 11.48
C ASP A 91 39.44 10.08 12.72
N GLY A 92 38.69 8.98 12.52
CA GLY A 92 37.94 8.30 13.56
C GLY A 92 36.58 8.90 13.87
N THR A 93 36.17 9.98 13.18
CA THR A 93 34.81 10.55 13.31
C THR A 93 33.77 9.60 12.75
N MET A 94 32.68 9.40 13.47
CA MET A 94 31.52 8.63 13.01
C MET A 94 30.48 9.58 12.42
N SER A 95 30.11 9.35 11.17
CA SER A 95 28.97 9.99 10.50
C SER A 95 27.82 8.99 10.33
N PHE A 96 26.58 9.49 10.35
CA PHE A 96 25.39 8.66 10.26
C PHE A 96 24.38 9.24 9.24
N ASP A 97 24.17 8.54 8.13
CA ASP A 97 23.24 8.94 7.07
C ASP A 97 22.08 7.96 6.95
N MET A 98 20.92 8.30 7.53
CA MET A 98 19.71 7.48 7.53
C MET A 98 19.16 7.17 6.12
N ARG A 99 19.50 7.97 5.12
CA ARG A 99 19.06 7.77 3.72
C ARG A 99 19.65 6.50 3.10
N LYS A 100 20.76 6.00 3.64
CA LYS A 100 21.44 4.77 3.18
C LYS A 100 20.80 3.50 3.75
N GLY A 101 19.95 3.62 4.75
CA GLY A 101 19.27 2.48 5.37
C GLY A 101 18.02 2.03 4.60
N PRO A 102 17.56 0.80 4.81
CA PRO A 102 16.31 0.30 4.25
C PRO A 102 15.12 0.99 4.94
N THR A 103 14.74 2.14 4.41
CA THR A 103 13.57 2.89 4.90
C THR A 103 12.29 2.35 4.26
N LYS A 104 11.22 2.31 5.04
CA LYS A 104 9.90 1.87 4.60
C LYS A 104 9.32 2.86 3.57
N PRO A 105 9.09 2.47 2.30
CA PRO A 105 8.63 3.40 1.27
C PRO A 105 7.18 3.87 1.49
N THR A 106 6.32 3.01 2.05
CA THR A 106 4.92 3.32 2.32
C THR A 106 4.41 2.58 3.54
N ASN A 107 3.36 3.13 4.16
CA ASN A 107 2.60 2.46 5.23
C ASN A 107 1.28 1.86 4.71
N SER A 108 1.02 1.98 3.40
CA SER A 108 -0.24 1.54 2.81
C SER A 108 -0.26 0.04 2.56
N TYR A 109 -1.27 -0.62 3.12
CA TYR A 109 -1.63 -2.02 2.87
C TYR A 109 -3.12 -2.11 2.59
N VAL A 110 -3.50 -2.72 1.48
CA VAL A 110 -4.91 -2.93 1.13
C VAL A 110 -5.18 -4.42 1.06
N PHE A 111 -6.20 -4.86 1.78
CA PHE A 111 -6.70 -6.23 1.75
C PHE A 111 -8.10 -6.22 1.15
N THR A 112 -8.32 -7.07 0.17
CA THR A 112 -9.65 -7.28 -0.46
C THR A 112 -10.10 -8.69 -0.17
N ASP A 113 -11.29 -8.85 0.41
CA ASP A 113 -11.87 -10.13 0.81
C ASP A 113 -13.26 -10.26 0.19
N LEU A 114 -13.37 -11.13 -0.83
CA LEU A 114 -14.63 -11.39 -1.53
C LEU A 114 -15.60 -12.19 -0.67
N THR A 115 -15.10 -12.98 0.28
CA THR A 115 -15.95 -13.82 1.15
C THR A 115 -16.72 -12.95 2.13
N ASN A 116 -16.08 -11.93 2.67
CA ASN A 116 -16.67 -11.00 3.63
C ASN A 116 -17.18 -9.69 2.98
N ASP A 117 -17.14 -9.60 1.65
CA ASP A 117 -17.58 -8.43 0.87
C ASP A 117 -16.96 -7.12 1.39
N CYS A 118 -15.66 -7.13 1.69
CA CYS A 118 -15.01 -5.97 2.26
C CYS A 118 -13.58 -5.75 1.77
N LEU A 119 -13.21 -4.47 1.74
CA LEU A 119 -11.86 -3.99 1.55
C LEU A 119 -11.40 -3.34 2.86
N THR A 120 -10.19 -3.65 3.31
CA THR A 120 -9.57 -3.02 4.49
C THR A 120 -8.29 -2.30 4.07
N HIS A 121 -8.20 -1.01 4.34
CA HIS A 121 -7.02 -0.21 4.06
C HIS A 121 -6.34 0.22 5.36
N TYR A 122 -5.12 -0.24 5.58
CA TYR A 122 -4.23 0.20 6.65
C TYR A 122 -3.27 1.25 6.12
N ASN A 123 -3.10 2.36 6.83
CA ASN A 123 -2.14 3.40 6.45
C ASN A 123 -1.76 4.25 7.68
N ARG A 124 -0.81 5.16 7.47
CA ARG A 124 -0.51 6.25 8.40
C ARG A 124 -1.18 7.54 7.91
N PHE A 125 -2.01 8.13 8.76
CA PHE A 125 -2.75 9.36 8.49
C PHE A 125 -2.21 10.50 9.38
N GLY A 126 -1.25 11.26 8.86
CA GLY A 126 -0.47 12.18 9.68
C GLY A 126 0.50 11.44 10.60
N GLU A 127 0.31 11.56 11.92
CA GLU A 127 1.13 10.84 12.91
C GLU A 127 0.55 9.48 13.29
N ASP A 128 -0.76 9.28 13.09
CA ASP A 128 -1.49 8.12 13.59
C ASP A 128 -1.55 6.98 12.58
N TYR A 129 -1.37 5.76 13.06
CA TYR A 129 -1.64 4.55 12.31
C TYR A 129 -3.13 4.21 12.41
N GLY A 130 -3.79 4.09 11.27
CA GLY A 130 -5.22 3.81 11.21
C GLY A 130 -5.61 2.82 10.13
N TYR A 131 -6.79 2.23 10.28
CA TYR A 131 -7.42 1.45 9.23
C TYR A 131 -8.91 1.76 9.14
N TYR A 132 -9.44 1.58 7.95
CA TYR A 132 -10.87 1.61 7.69
C TYR A 132 -11.28 0.49 6.75
N THR A 133 -12.57 0.17 6.74
CA THR A 133 -13.16 -0.85 5.87
C THR A 133 -14.21 -0.23 4.98
N GLU A 134 -14.29 -0.72 3.74
CA GLU A 134 -15.26 -0.30 2.73
C GLU A 134 -15.93 -1.54 2.13
N PRO A 135 -17.22 -1.50 1.79
CA PRO A 135 -17.87 -2.58 1.08
C PRO A 135 -17.41 -2.61 -0.39
N LEU A 136 -17.35 -3.79 -1.00
CA LEU A 136 -16.86 -3.95 -2.37
C LEU A 136 -17.85 -3.42 -3.42
N ASN A 137 -19.12 -3.29 -3.09
CA ASN A 137 -20.17 -2.86 -4.02
C ASN A 137 -20.17 -1.35 -4.33
N GLU A 138 -19.30 -0.55 -3.72
CA GLU A 138 -19.19 0.90 -4.00
C GLU A 138 -18.56 1.18 -5.36
N MET A 139 -17.76 0.25 -5.92
CA MET A 139 -17.13 0.43 -7.22
C MET A 139 -17.99 -0.16 -8.34
N GLN A 140 -18.41 0.69 -9.26
CA GLN A 140 -19.24 0.29 -10.41
C GLN A 140 -18.49 0.58 -11.70
N TRP A 141 -18.33 -0.42 -12.56
CA TRP A 141 -17.61 -0.33 -13.82
C TRP A 141 -18.52 -0.31 -15.02
N THR A 142 -18.18 0.52 -16.00
CA THR A 142 -18.73 0.49 -17.36
C THR A 142 -17.65 -0.05 -18.29
N ILE A 143 -17.88 -1.22 -18.87
CA ILE A 143 -16.95 -1.86 -19.83
C ILE A 143 -17.06 -1.16 -21.19
N VAL A 144 -15.90 -0.86 -21.80
CA VAL A 144 -15.78 -0.22 -23.12
C VAL A 144 -15.13 -1.23 -24.06
N GLU A 145 -15.95 -2.10 -24.67
CA GLU A 145 -15.50 -3.27 -25.44
C GLU A 145 -14.59 -2.94 -26.62
N ASP A 146 -14.81 -1.79 -27.28
CA ASP A 146 -14.01 -1.34 -28.44
C ASP A 146 -12.65 -0.75 -28.06
N SER A 147 -12.33 -0.66 -26.76
CA SER A 147 -11.07 -0.12 -26.26
C SER A 147 -10.22 -1.22 -25.62
N THR A 148 -9.20 -1.65 -26.33
CA THR A 148 -8.31 -2.73 -25.91
C THR A 148 -6.86 -2.28 -25.81
N ALA A 149 -6.05 -3.01 -25.03
CA ALA A 149 -4.61 -2.84 -24.91
C ALA A 149 -3.95 -4.18 -24.61
N THR A 150 -2.68 -4.32 -24.96
CA THR A 150 -1.87 -5.48 -24.55
C THR A 150 -0.97 -5.09 -23.38
N VAL A 151 -1.08 -5.80 -22.25
CA VAL A 151 -0.25 -5.59 -21.07
C VAL A 151 0.36 -6.94 -20.66
N LEU A 152 1.68 -7.02 -20.54
CA LEU A 152 2.42 -8.26 -20.24
C LEU A 152 2.09 -9.42 -21.19
N GLY A 153 1.67 -9.12 -22.44
CA GLY A 153 1.26 -10.12 -23.41
C GLY A 153 -0.20 -10.57 -23.31
N TYR A 154 -0.95 -10.10 -22.33
CA TYR A 154 -2.39 -10.36 -22.19
C TYR A 154 -3.21 -9.33 -22.96
N GLU A 155 -4.24 -9.80 -23.65
CA GLU A 155 -5.29 -8.93 -24.22
C GLU A 155 -6.15 -8.38 -23.07
N CYS A 156 -6.26 -7.05 -23.00
CA CYS A 156 -7.02 -6.36 -21.97
C CYS A 156 -8.12 -5.52 -22.57
N VAL A 157 -9.28 -5.53 -21.93
CA VAL A 157 -10.44 -4.68 -22.25
C VAL A 157 -10.49 -3.52 -21.28
N MET A 158 -10.85 -2.33 -21.76
CA MET A 158 -10.98 -1.14 -20.93
C MET A 158 -12.33 -1.10 -20.20
N ALA A 159 -12.30 -0.59 -18.98
CA ALA A 159 -13.50 -0.21 -18.23
C ALA A 159 -13.29 1.13 -17.55
N GLU A 160 -14.38 1.87 -17.31
CA GLU A 160 -14.37 3.18 -16.65
C GLU A 160 -15.23 3.16 -15.39
N SER A 161 -14.81 3.91 -14.37
CA SER A 161 -15.53 4.04 -13.11
C SER A 161 -15.22 5.38 -12.45
N ASP A 162 -16.21 5.98 -11.80
CA ASP A 162 -16.00 7.07 -10.86
C ASP A 162 -15.89 6.49 -9.45
N TYR A 163 -14.71 6.65 -8.82
CA TYR A 163 -14.47 6.10 -7.49
C TYR A 163 -13.63 7.05 -6.65
N HIS A 164 -14.10 7.36 -5.45
CA HIS A 164 -13.45 8.26 -4.48
C HIS A 164 -13.04 9.62 -5.05
N GLY A 165 -13.87 10.17 -5.96
CA GLY A 165 -13.64 11.49 -6.55
C GLY A 165 -12.64 11.51 -7.71
N ARG A 166 -12.25 10.35 -8.22
CA ARG A 166 -11.44 10.18 -9.44
C ARG A 166 -12.23 9.45 -10.51
N HIS A 167 -12.03 9.86 -11.75
CA HIS A 167 -12.47 9.10 -12.92
C HIS A 167 -11.35 8.14 -13.32
N TRP A 168 -11.61 6.84 -13.23
CA TRP A 168 -10.68 5.77 -13.49
C TRP A 168 -10.93 5.14 -14.84
N LYS A 169 -9.83 4.83 -15.55
CA LYS A 169 -9.78 3.91 -16.68
C LYS A 169 -8.92 2.73 -16.27
N ALA A 170 -9.46 1.52 -16.40
CA ALA A 170 -8.77 0.29 -16.08
C ALA A 170 -8.78 -0.66 -17.27
N TRP A 171 -7.65 -1.35 -17.47
CA TRP A 171 -7.52 -2.42 -18.45
C TRP A 171 -7.35 -3.73 -17.72
N PHE A 172 -8.32 -4.62 -17.89
CA PHE A 172 -8.36 -5.92 -17.26
C PHE A 172 -8.33 -7.04 -18.30
N THR A 173 -7.78 -8.21 -17.92
CA THR A 173 -7.78 -9.39 -18.78
C THR A 173 -8.72 -10.47 -18.28
N PRO A 174 -9.68 -10.94 -19.12
CA PRO A 174 -10.53 -12.07 -18.79
C PRO A 174 -9.79 -13.42 -18.74
N GLU A 175 -8.57 -13.49 -19.29
CA GLU A 175 -7.74 -14.71 -19.25
C GLU A 175 -7.32 -15.07 -17.82
N LEU A 176 -7.32 -14.10 -16.91
CA LEU A 176 -7.06 -14.27 -15.48
C LEU A 176 -8.33 -13.86 -14.71
N PRO A 177 -9.27 -14.80 -14.46
CA PRO A 177 -10.59 -14.48 -13.90
C PRO A 177 -10.54 -14.22 -12.39
N MET A 178 -9.70 -13.28 -11.99
CA MET A 178 -9.53 -12.80 -10.62
C MET A 178 -9.98 -11.34 -10.56
N PRO A 179 -11.06 -11.00 -9.81
CA PRO A 179 -11.63 -9.65 -9.84
C PRO A 179 -10.85 -8.66 -8.96
N PHE A 180 -9.53 -8.69 -9.06
CA PHE A 180 -8.62 -7.88 -8.26
C PHE A 180 -7.78 -6.94 -9.14
N GLY A 181 -7.18 -5.93 -8.50
CA GLY A 181 -6.28 -4.99 -9.12
C GLY A 181 -5.39 -4.26 -8.12
N PRO A 182 -4.60 -3.29 -8.59
CA PRO A 182 -3.74 -2.49 -7.73
C PRO A 182 -4.58 -1.57 -6.83
N TRP A 183 -4.00 -1.23 -5.67
CA TRP A 183 -4.61 -0.37 -4.67
C TRP A 183 -5.99 -0.90 -4.26
N LYS A 184 -7.07 -0.16 -4.44
CA LYS A 184 -8.45 -0.52 -4.10
C LYS A 184 -9.28 -0.94 -5.32
N LEU A 185 -8.68 -1.00 -6.52
CA LEU A 185 -9.41 -1.31 -7.74
C LEU A 185 -9.76 -2.79 -7.79
N HIS A 186 -11.05 -3.11 -7.97
CA HIS A 186 -11.57 -4.49 -7.96
C HIS A 186 -12.90 -4.59 -8.71
N GLY A 187 -13.44 -5.80 -8.85
CA GLY A 187 -14.82 -6.05 -9.31
C GLY A 187 -14.99 -6.19 -10.81
N LEU A 188 -13.94 -6.07 -11.62
CA LEU A 188 -13.99 -6.43 -13.03
C LEU A 188 -13.92 -7.96 -13.22
N PRO A 189 -14.47 -8.51 -14.32
CA PRO A 189 -14.46 -9.97 -14.55
C PRO A 189 -13.08 -10.47 -15.02
N GLY A 190 -12.02 -10.01 -14.38
CA GLY A 190 -10.63 -10.36 -14.66
C GLY A 190 -9.66 -9.45 -13.92
N LEU A 191 -8.37 -9.81 -13.96
CA LEU A 191 -7.30 -9.11 -13.28
C LEU A 191 -7.01 -7.75 -13.96
N ILE A 192 -6.98 -6.68 -13.18
CA ILE A 192 -6.64 -5.34 -13.66
C ILE A 192 -5.13 -5.22 -13.78
N LEU A 193 -4.62 -5.15 -15.01
CA LEU A 193 -3.18 -5.04 -15.28
C LEU A 193 -2.70 -3.60 -15.46
N LYS A 194 -3.60 -2.67 -15.79
CA LYS A 194 -3.29 -1.25 -15.92
C LYS A 194 -4.48 -0.43 -15.43
N ALA A 195 -4.22 0.69 -14.79
CA ALA A 195 -5.23 1.68 -14.45
C ALA A 195 -4.64 3.08 -14.45
N GLU A 196 -5.46 4.05 -14.84
CA GLU A 196 -5.11 5.47 -14.87
C GLU A 196 -6.28 6.28 -14.31
N ALA A 197 -5.97 7.32 -13.55
CA ALA A 197 -6.97 8.28 -13.12
C ALA A 197 -6.58 9.70 -13.50
N ASN A 198 -7.59 10.57 -13.60
CA ASN A 198 -7.33 12.00 -13.73
C ASN A 198 -6.46 12.49 -12.57
N GLY A 199 -5.56 13.45 -12.85
CA GLY A 199 -4.62 14.00 -11.87
C GLY A 199 -3.25 13.32 -11.84
N GLY A 200 -2.98 12.34 -12.75
CA GLY A 200 -1.65 11.75 -12.90
C GLY A 200 -1.39 10.52 -12.01
N PHE A 201 -2.44 9.90 -11.50
CA PHE A 201 -2.35 8.60 -10.81
C PHE A 201 -2.38 7.47 -11.83
N SER A 202 -1.47 6.52 -11.71
CA SER A 202 -1.49 5.33 -12.56
C SER A 202 -0.87 4.12 -11.90
N PHE A 203 -1.28 2.95 -12.38
CA PHE A 203 -0.75 1.65 -12.02
C PHE A 203 -0.53 0.86 -13.31
N THR A 204 0.65 0.28 -13.47
CA THR A 204 0.95 -0.57 -14.64
C THR A 204 1.64 -1.83 -14.15
N ALA A 205 1.10 -2.99 -14.50
CA ALA A 205 1.72 -4.27 -14.19
C ALA A 205 3.02 -4.42 -14.99
N THR A 206 4.09 -4.77 -14.29
CA THR A 206 5.45 -4.96 -14.83
C THR A 206 5.92 -6.41 -14.74
N GLY A 207 5.22 -7.24 -13.97
CA GLY A 207 5.49 -8.67 -13.84
C GLY A 207 4.27 -9.41 -13.28
N LEU A 208 4.12 -10.68 -13.68
CA LEU A 208 3.10 -11.59 -13.19
C LEU A 208 3.67 -12.99 -13.12
N GLU A 209 3.58 -13.62 -11.96
CA GLU A 209 4.11 -14.96 -11.72
C GLU A 209 3.13 -15.79 -10.89
N ARG A 210 3.15 -17.12 -11.07
CA ARG A 210 2.50 -18.04 -10.14
C ARG A 210 3.31 -18.11 -8.85
N THR A 211 2.62 -18.22 -7.72
CA THR A 211 3.26 -18.28 -6.41
C THR A 211 2.48 -19.18 -5.46
N ASP A 212 3.13 -19.65 -4.42
CA ASP A 212 2.50 -20.27 -3.24
C ASP A 212 2.81 -19.47 -1.96
N ARG A 213 3.19 -18.21 -2.16
CA ARG A 213 3.51 -17.26 -1.07
C ARG A 213 2.30 -17.09 -0.16
N ILE A 214 2.54 -17.16 1.13
CA ILE A 214 1.49 -16.94 2.13
C ILE A 214 1.08 -15.48 2.12
N MET A 215 -0.23 -15.21 2.04
CA MET A 215 -0.80 -13.90 2.33
C MET A 215 -0.69 -13.65 3.83
N SER A 216 0.45 -13.08 4.25
CA SER A 216 0.67 -12.76 5.65
C SER A 216 -0.36 -11.73 6.13
N PRO A 217 -0.84 -11.84 7.39
CA PRO A 217 -1.70 -10.83 7.98
C PRO A 217 -0.96 -9.49 8.10
N MET A 218 -1.66 -8.45 8.54
CA MET A 218 -1.05 -7.18 8.89
C MET A 218 -0.11 -7.35 10.07
N TYR A 219 1.19 -7.06 9.89
CA TYR A 219 2.14 -7.00 11.00
C TYR A 219 1.84 -5.78 11.88
N MET A 220 2.09 -5.92 13.18
CA MET A 220 1.87 -4.85 14.16
C MET A 220 0.43 -4.27 14.13
N GLN A 221 -0.55 -5.13 13.83
CA GLN A 221 -1.96 -4.73 13.71
C GLN A 221 -2.49 -4.00 14.96
N ALA A 222 -1.95 -4.30 16.14
CA ALA A 222 -2.31 -3.65 17.40
C ALA A 222 -1.96 -2.15 17.45
N ASP A 223 -1.04 -1.70 16.60
CA ASP A 223 -0.64 -0.29 16.51
C ASP A 223 -1.64 0.54 15.68
N TYR A 224 -2.58 -0.11 14.97
CA TYR A 224 -3.56 0.53 14.11
C TYR A 224 -4.92 0.66 14.80
N SER A 225 -5.48 1.85 14.80
CA SER A 225 -6.84 2.12 15.29
C SER A 225 -7.84 2.21 14.14
N LYS A 226 -9.08 1.77 14.38
CA LYS A 226 -10.16 1.97 13.41
C LYS A 226 -10.50 3.47 13.32
N VAL A 227 -10.56 4.00 12.10
CA VAL A 227 -10.81 5.43 11.85
C VAL A 227 -11.95 5.62 10.86
N ASP A 228 -12.55 6.82 10.86
CA ASP A 228 -13.37 7.27 9.74
C ASP A 228 -12.44 7.67 8.59
N ARG A 229 -12.71 7.17 7.38
CA ARG A 229 -11.87 7.40 6.20
C ARG A 229 -11.70 8.89 5.88
N LYS A 230 -12.82 9.63 5.83
CA LYS A 230 -12.78 11.05 5.41
C LYS A 230 -12.07 11.91 6.46
N GLU A 231 -12.30 11.66 7.72
CA GLU A 231 -11.59 12.36 8.81
C GLU A 231 -10.08 12.01 8.81
N ALA A 232 -9.72 10.76 8.60
CA ALA A 232 -8.33 10.35 8.48
C ALA A 232 -7.61 11.06 7.32
N LEU A 233 -8.25 11.17 6.15
CA LEU A 233 -7.69 11.88 5.00
C LEU A 233 -7.56 13.39 5.24
N LYS A 234 -8.51 14.02 5.94
CA LYS A 234 -8.40 15.43 6.38
C LYS A 234 -7.22 15.62 7.34
N ASN A 235 -7.06 14.73 8.30
CA ASN A 235 -5.96 14.78 9.26
C ASN A 235 -4.61 14.62 8.55
N ALA A 236 -4.51 13.71 7.58
CA ALA A 236 -3.30 13.54 6.77
C ALA A 236 -2.95 14.81 5.97
N GLU A 237 -3.95 15.47 5.35
CA GLU A 237 -3.73 16.75 4.66
C GLU A 237 -3.31 17.86 5.63
N TYR A 238 -3.98 17.95 6.79
CA TYR A 238 -3.63 18.92 7.81
C TYR A 238 -2.17 18.73 8.28
N PHE A 239 -1.77 17.50 8.58
CA PHE A 239 -0.41 17.16 8.97
C PHE A 239 0.59 17.52 7.87
N ALA A 240 0.35 17.13 6.63
CA ALA A 240 1.24 17.41 5.50
C ALA A 240 1.50 18.92 5.27
N ASN A 241 0.56 19.76 5.69
CA ASN A 241 0.66 21.22 5.58
C ASN A 241 1.22 21.92 6.84
N ASN A 242 1.28 21.22 7.97
CA ASN A 242 1.68 21.80 9.26
C ASN A 242 2.77 20.99 9.98
N GLU A 243 3.42 20.06 9.28
CA GLU A 243 4.36 19.07 9.85
C GLU A 243 5.46 19.73 10.69
N GLU A 244 6.14 20.77 10.18
CA GLU A 244 7.18 21.52 10.91
C GLU A 244 6.65 22.10 12.23
N SER A 245 5.46 22.72 12.18
CA SER A 245 4.86 23.34 13.35
C SER A 245 4.43 22.31 14.41
N ILE A 246 3.90 21.18 13.97
CA ILE A 246 3.46 20.09 14.86
C ILE A 246 4.68 19.47 15.55
N LEU A 247 5.71 19.11 14.80
CA LEU A 247 6.93 18.50 15.33
C LEU A 247 7.66 19.44 16.30
N ASN A 248 7.70 20.75 15.98
CA ASN A 248 8.31 21.75 16.86
C ASN A 248 7.49 21.98 18.14
N ALA A 249 6.15 21.92 18.08
CA ALA A 249 5.30 21.96 19.26
C ALA A 249 5.53 20.76 20.21
N GLN A 250 5.99 19.63 19.65
CA GLN A 250 6.39 18.42 20.40
C GLN A 250 7.84 18.48 20.90
N GLY A 251 8.55 19.59 20.69
CA GLY A 251 9.92 19.79 21.15
C GLY A 251 11.01 19.25 20.23
N GLN A 252 10.68 18.89 18.96
CA GLN A 252 11.63 18.29 18.03
C GLN A 252 12.42 19.30 17.22
N ASN A 253 12.51 20.53 17.43
CA ASN A 253 13.35 21.55 16.76
C ASN A 253 13.72 21.21 15.29
N VAL A 254 12.69 21.00 14.46
CA VAL A 254 12.80 20.56 13.05
C VAL A 254 12.62 21.76 12.13
N LYS A 255 13.36 21.79 11.03
CA LYS A 255 13.16 22.72 9.90
C LYS A 255 12.92 21.92 8.62
N ILE A 256 11.77 22.14 7.98
CA ILE A 256 11.36 21.44 6.75
C ILE A 256 11.43 22.43 5.59
N TYR A 257 12.10 22.03 4.51
CA TYR A 257 12.18 22.81 3.28
C TYR A 257 12.15 21.88 2.06
N SER A 258 11.70 22.40 0.95
CA SER A 258 11.84 21.76 -0.36
C SER A 258 13.07 22.25 -1.09
N THR A 259 13.53 21.50 -2.09
CA THR A 259 14.58 21.93 -3.01
C THR A 259 14.05 21.91 -4.43
N ASP A 260 14.53 22.86 -5.27
CA ASP A 260 14.36 22.82 -6.72
C ASP A 260 15.27 21.75 -7.36
N ASP A 261 15.27 21.67 -8.69
CA ASP A 261 16.07 20.69 -9.43
C ASP A 261 17.58 20.99 -9.38
N GLU A 262 17.97 22.23 -9.06
CA GLU A 262 19.35 22.67 -8.87
C GLU A 262 19.83 22.48 -7.42
N GLY A 263 18.93 22.03 -6.52
CA GLY A 263 19.24 21.80 -5.09
C GLY A 263 19.12 23.05 -4.21
N ASN A 264 18.62 24.17 -4.73
CA ASN A 264 18.39 25.39 -3.95
C ASN A 264 17.15 25.19 -3.05
N ARG A 265 17.22 25.76 -1.85
CA ARG A 265 16.06 25.74 -0.93
C ARG A 265 14.95 26.63 -1.44
N ILE A 266 13.74 26.07 -1.50
CA ILE A 266 12.52 26.78 -1.86
C ILE A 266 11.48 26.62 -0.74
N GLU A 267 10.48 27.49 -0.73
CA GLU A 267 9.32 27.32 0.14
C GLU A 267 8.63 26.00 -0.18
N THR A 268 8.28 25.24 0.86
CA THR A 268 7.61 23.95 0.68
C THR A 268 6.19 24.18 0.15
N PRO A 269 5.87 23.68 -1.06
CA PRO A 269 4.52 23.82 -1.60
C PRO A 269 3.47 23.18 -0.70
N LYS A 270 2.29 23.78 -0.63
CA LYS A 270 1.19 23.22 0.13
C LYS A 270 0.63 21.96 -0.53
N TYR A 271 0.33 20.98 0.29
CA TYR A 271 -0.42 19.82 -0.14
C TYR A 271 -1.89 20.23 -0.37
N ASP A 272 -2.41 19.92 -1.55
CA ASP A 272 -3.82 20.12 -1.90
C ASP A 272 -4.44 18.75 -2.19
N GLY A 273 -5.35 18.32 -1.34
CA GLY A 273 -5.96 17.01 -1.45
C GLY A 273 -6.73 16.77 -2.75
N LEU A 274 -7.28 17.82 -3.39
CA LEU A 274 -7.95 17.68 -4.68
C LEU A 274 -6.97 17.27 -5.79
N LYS A 275 -5.71 17.71 -5.70
CA LYS A 275 -4.67 17.43 -6.70
C LYS A 275 -3.82 16.21 -6.33
N HIS A 276 -3.40 16.12 -5.07
CA HIS A 276 -2.34 15.21 -4.65
C HIS A 276 -2.84 13.96 -3.92
N ASN A 277 -4.13 13.92 -3.51
CA ASN A 277 -4.70 12.72 -2.91
C ASN A 277 -5.39 11.86 -3.97
N ILE A 278 -5.16 10.55 -3.91
CA ILE A 278 -5.83 9.57 -4.77
C ILE A 278 -7.34 9.47 -4.46
N GLU A 279 -7.76 9.86 -3.26
CA GLU A 279 -9.15 9.87 -2.78
C GLU A 279 -9.59 11.31 -2.40
N PRO A 280 -9.78 12.22 -3.36
CA PRO A 280 -10.09 13.63 -3.04
C PRO A 280 -11.53 13.87 -2.58
N ASP A 281 -12.41 12.88 -2.59
CA ASP A 281 -13.85 13.00 -2.28
C ASP A 281 -14.15 13.48 -0.85
N TYR A 282 -13.17 13.39 0.08
CA TYR A 282 -13.32 13.97 1.41
C TYR A 282 -13.41 15.51 1.41
N LYS A 283 -13.01 16.15 0.31
CA LYS A 283 -13.11 17.62 0.07
C LYS A 283 -14.31 17.98 -0.81
N MET A 284 -14.96 17.00 -1.44
CA MET A 284 -16.11 17.24 -2.31
C MET A 284 -17.39 17.33 -1.47
N LYS A 285 -18.30 18.22 -1.87
CA LYS A 285 -19.60 18.44 -1.19
C LYS A 285 -20.64 17.44 -1.69
#